data_3e97d91346c8926806bbcaf65537e805
#
_entry.id   3e97d91346c8926806bbcaf65537e805
#
_cell.length_a   1.000
_cell.length_b   1.000
_cell.length_c   1.000
_cell.angle_alpha   90.00
_cell.angle_beta   90.00
_cell.angle_gamma   90.00
#
_symmetry.space_group_name_H-M   'P 1'
#
loop_
_entity.id
_entity.type
_entity.pdbx_description
1 polymer ?
#
loop_
_entity_poly.entity_id
_entity_poly.type
_entity_poly.pdbx_seq_one_letter_code
_entity_poly.pdbx_strand_id
1 'polypeptide(L)'
;MFLRRFAGPLLGKVKETTGLVGLDVVPNAREVLISLYNDTLKAVETIPSSAEYRKAVEKFTKFRLQVCEEEKDWEKIEERINGGQVEELIVMAKDELMLIDKMKG
;
A
#
# COMPACT_ATOMS: atom_id res chain seq x y z
N MET A 1 -28.29 -6.01 -6.32
CA MET A 1 -27.97 -5.73 -6.50
C MET A 1 -27.61 -5.49 -6.57
N PHE A 2 -27.30 -5.51 -6.76
CA PHE A 2 -26.75 -5.16 -6.95
C PHE A 2 -26.47 -4.62 -7.42
N LEU A 3 -26.38 -4.27 -7.64
CA LEU A 3 -25.85 -3.76 -8.09
C LEU A 3 -25.36 -3.54 -8.36
N ARG A 4 -25.30 -3.58 -8.50
CA ARG A 4 -24.52 -3.47 -8.69
C ARG A 4 -24.12 -3.47 -9.26
N ARG A 5 -24.26 -3.51 -9.42
CA ARG A 5 -23.69 -3.59 -9.77
C ARG A 5 -23.55 -3.23 -10.46
N PHE A 6 -23.35 -2.97 -10.72
CA PHE A 6 -22.90 -2.60 -11.23
C PHE A 6 -22.51 -2.14 -11.71
N ALA A 7 -23.22 -1.81 -12.09
CA ALA A 7 -22.37 -1.21 -12.85
C ALA A 7 -21.07 -1.26 -12.77
N GLY A 8 -20.86 -1.34 -11.98
CA GLY A 8 -19.70 -1.42 -11.68
C GLY A 8 -18.74 -2.43 -12.10
N PRO A 9 -18.97 -3.30 -12.99
CA PRO A 9 -17.97 -4.32 -13.31
C PRO A 9 -16.66 -3.76 -13.79
N LEU A 10 -16.69 -2.62 -14.44
CA LEU A 10 -15.45 -2.00 -14.90
C LEU A 10 -14.59 -1.48 -13.77
N LEU A 11 -15.18 -1.29 -12.61
CA LEU A 11 -14.50 -0.78 -11.44
C LEU A 11 -14.06 -1.89 -10.48
N GLY A 12 -14.36 -3.14 -10.84
CA GLY A 12 -14.08 -4.27 -9.98
C GLY A 12 -15.01 -4.32 -8.78
N LYS A 13 -14.68 -5.15 -7.84
CA LYS A 13 -15.50 -5.32 -6.65
C LYS A 13 -15.35 -4.15 -5.70
N VAL A 14 -16.45 -3.79 -5.04
CA VAL A 14 -16.43 -2.81 -3.96
C VAL A 14 -16.23 -3.57 -2.66
N LYS A 15 -15.22 -3.17 -1.90
CA LYS A 15 -14.95 -3.76 -0.60
C LYS A 15 -15.87 -3.12 0.43
N GLU A 16 -16.67 -3.93 1.11
CA GLU A 16 -17.66 -3.43 2.06
C GLU A 16 -17.11 -3.26 3.46
N THR A 17 -16.21 -4.14 3.87
CA THR A 17 -15.64 -4.11 5.20
C THR A 17 -14.29 -4.82 5.20
N THR A 18 -13.42 -4.44 6.13
CA THR A 18 -12.17 -5.16 6.35
C THR A 18 -12.38 -6.36 7.26
N GLY A 19 -13.49 -6.39 8.00
CA GLY A 19 -13.73 -7.40 9.01
C GLY A 19 -12.92 -7.21 10.30
N LEU A 20 -12.17 -6.11 10.40
CA LEU A 20 -11.32 -5.83 11.55
C LEU A 20 -11.83 -4.60 12.29
N VAL A 21 -11.88 -4.70 13.62
CA VAL A 21 -12.35 -3.59 14.45
C VAL A 21 -11.34 -2.44 14.35
N GLY A 22 -11.86 -1.24 14.12
CA GLY A 22 -11.04 -0.04 14.08
C GLY A 22 -10.29 0.18 12.78
N LEU A 23 -10.54 -0.65 11.78
CA LEU A 23 -9.89 -0.49 10.47
C LEU A 23 -10.97 -0.36 9.40
N ASP A 24 -11.18 0.87 8.93
CA ASP A 24 -12.19 1.15 7.92
C ASP A 24 -11.66 0.90 6.51
N VAL A 25 -12.58 0.56 5.61
CA VAL A 25 -12.26 0.40 4.19
C VAL A 25 -11.80 1.74 3.63
N VAL A 26 -10.75 1.71 2.81
CA VAL A 26 -10.27 2.88 2.08
C VAL A 26 -10.56 2.63 0.60
N PRO A 27 -11.61 3.28 0.04
CA PRO A 27 -12.03 2.99 -1.33
C PRO A 27 -10.98 3.25 -2.39
N ASN A 28 -10.11 4.24 -2.17
CA ASN A 28 -9.03 4.57 -3.11
C ASN A 28 -7.68 4.05 -2.62
N ALA A 29 -7.69 2.86 -2.02
CA ALA A 29 -6.49 2.30 -1.39
C ALA A 29 -5.30 2.19 -2.35
N ARG A 30 -5.56 1.80 -3.61
CA ARG A 30 -4.49 1.67 -4.59
C ARG A 30 -3.73 2.98 -4.76
N GLU A 31 -4.45 4.08 -4.97
CA GLU A 31 -3.85 5.39 -5.15
C GLU A 31 -3.12 5.85 -3.90
N VAL A 32 -3.69 5.57 -2.73
CA VAL A 32 -3.06 5.90 -1.46
C VAL A 32 -1.75 5.14 -1.29
N LEU A 33 -1.76 3.84 -1.62
CA LEU A 33 -0.56 3.01 -1.53
C LEU A 33 0.53 3.50 -2.49
N ILE A 34 0.16 3.82 -3.72
CA ILE A 34 1.12 4.32 -4.71
C ILE A 34 1.79 5.58 -4.19
N SER A 35 1.01 6.50 -3.64
CA SER A 35 1.53 7.74 -3.08
C SER A 35 2.47 7.47 -1.91
N LEU A 36 2.06 6.61 -0.98
CA LEU A 36 2.86 6.29 0.20
C LEU A 36 4.17 5.59 -0.17
N TYR A 37 4.12 4.67 -1.13
CA TYR A 37 5.34 3.97 -1.55
C TYR A 37 6.30 4.89 -2.27
N ASN A 38 5.80 5.81 -3.09
CA ASN A 38 6.65 6.83 -3.70
C ASN A 38 7.28 7.73 -2.66
N ASP A 39 6.50 8.13 -1.64
CA ASP A 39 7.01 8.95 -0.54
C ASP A 39 8.09 8.20 0.22
N THR A 40 7.89 6.91 0.44
CA THR A 40 8.85 6.07 1.16
C THR A 40 10.18 5.98 0.39
N LEU A 41 10.10 5.76 -0.93
CA LEU A 41 11.30 5.67 -1.75
C LEU A 41 12.08 6.99 -1.74
N LYS A 42 11.36 8.10 -1.69
CA LYS A 42 12.00 9.40 -1.60
C LYS A 42 12.62 9.63 -0.22
N ALA A 43 11.90 9.25 0.81
CA ALA A 43 12.34 9.45 2.20
C ALA A 43 13.60 8.66 2.53
N VAL A 44 13.73 7.42 2.02
CA VAL A 44 14.90 6.60 2.33
C VAL A 44 16.18 7.13 1.72
N GLU A 45 16.08 8.07 0.78
CA GLU A 45 17.27 8.70 0.20
C GLU A 45 18.06 9.49 1.25
N THR A 46 17.43 9.84 2.38
CA THR A 46 18.12 10.51 3.47
C THR A 46 18.98 9.56 4.30
N ILE A 47 18.86 8.26 4.08
CA ILE A 47 19.64 7.25 4.79
C ILE A 47 20.79 6.82 3.88
N PRO A 48 22.00 6.60 4.43
CA PRO A 48 23.16 6.21 3.59
C PRO A 48 22.83 4.99 2.72
N SER A 49 23.28 5.04 1.48
CA SER A 49 22.99 3.97 0.51
C SER A 49 23.58 2.62 0.90
N SER A 50 24.59 2.62 1.75
CA SER A 50 25.22 1.38 2.24
C SER A 50 24.46 0.73 3.40
N ALA A 51 23.48 1.44 3.98
CA ALA A 51 22.74 0.92 5.12
C ALA A 51 21.84 -0.25 4.68
N GLU A 52 21.91 -1.33 5.43
CA GLU A 52 21.08 -2.52 5.14
C GLU A 52 19.59 -2.20 5.22
N TYR A 53 19.21 -1.35 6.18
CA TYR A 53 17.83 -0.93 6.32
C TYR A 53 17.32 -0.27 5.04
N ARG A 54 18.11 0.67 4.48
CA ARG A 54 17.70 1.34 3.24
C ARG A 54 17.53 0.35 2.10
N LYS A 55 18.48 -0.58 1.95
CA LYS A 55 18.43 -1.59 0.89
C LYS A 55 17.16 -2.44 1.01
N ALA A 56 16.84 -2.87 2.22
CA ALA A 56 15.65 -3.70 2.45
C ALA A 56 14.38 -2.93 2.14
N VAL A 57 14.27 -1.70 2.64
CA VAL A 57 13.08 -0.87 2.42
C VAL A 57 12.88 -0.58 0.93
N GLU A 58 13.96 -0.23 0.24
CA GLU A 58 13.87 0.03 -1.20
C GLU A 58 13.39 -1.20 -1.96
N LYS A 59 13.91 -2.36 -1.61
CA LYS A 59 13.57 -3.60 -2.30
C LYS A 59 12.09 -3.93 -2.18
N PHE A 60 11.58 -4.00 -0.94
CA PHE A 60 10.18 -4.41 -0.78
C PHE A 60 9.21 -3.30 -1.19
N THR A 61 9.61 -2.04 -1.06
CA THR A 61 8.75 -0.92 -1.46
C THR A 61 8.61 -0.87 -2.98
N LYS A 62 9.70 -1.07 -3.71
CA LYS A 62 9.67 -1.11 -5.18
C LYS A 62 8.79 -2.25 -5.67
N PHE A 63 8.88 -3.41 -5.05
CA PHE A 63 8.04 -4.55 -5.41
C PHE A 63 6.55 -4.21 -5.20
N ARG A 64 6.22 -3.67 -4.03
CA ARG A 64 4.83 -3.36 -3.70
C ARG A 64 4.28 -2.25 -4.59
N LEU A 65 5.10 -1.25 -4.90
CA LEU A 65 4.71 -0.18 -5.81
C LEU A 65 4.42 -0.76 -7.20
N GLN A 66 5.29 -1.64 -7.69
CA GLN A 66 5.10 -2.26 -8.99
C GLN A 66 3.78 -3.03 -9.03
N VAL A 67 3.46 -3.78 -7.98
CA VAL A 67 2.20 -4.52 -7.90
C VAL A 67 1.02 -3.55 -8.00
N CYS A 68 1.06 -2.45 -7.26
CA CYS A 68 -0.02 -1.47 -7.28
C CYS A 68 -0.17 -0.82 -8.66
N GLU A 69 0.93 -0.63 -9.38
CA GLU A 69 0.88 -0.04 -10.72
C GLU A 69 0.31 -1.02 -11.74
N GLU A 70 0.61 -2.30 -11.59
CA GLU A 70 0.16 -3.33 -12.52
C GLU A 70 -1.27 -3.79 -12.26
N GLU A 71 -1.67 -3.85 -11.00
CA GLU A 71 -3.00 -4.33 -10.63
C GLU A 71 -3.90 -3.17 -10.24
N LYS A 72 -5.09 -3.13 -10.80
CA LYS A 72 -6.07 -2.09 -10.47
C LYS A 72 -7.08 -2.55 -9.44
N ASP A 73 -7.19 -3.86 -9.25
CA ASP A 73 -8.15 -4.47 -8.35
C ASP A 73 -7.49 -4.70 -6.98
N TRP A 74 -8.13 -4.19 -5.91
CA TRP A 74 -7.59 -4.33 -4.56
C TRP A 74 -7.38 -5.80 -4.17
N GLU A 75 -8.23 -6.71 -4.68
CA GLU A 75 -8.08 -8.12 -4.37
C GLU A 75 -6.77 -8.69 -4.93
N LYS A 76 -6.43 -8.29 -6.16
CA LYS A 76 -5.19 -8.74 -6.78
C LYS A 76 -3.97 -8.16 -6.08
N ILE A 77 -4.06 -6.92 -5.62
CA ILE A 77 -2.99 -6.29 -4.87
C ILE A 77 -2.74 -7.07 -3.58
N GLU A 78 -3.80 -7.37 -2.83
CA GLU A 78 -3.68 -8.13 -1.60
C GLU A 78 -3.07 -9.51 -1.85
N GLU A 79 -3.51 -10.17 -2.91
CA GLU A 79 -3.04 -11.51 -3.24
C GLU A 79 -1.56 -11.53 -3.61
N ARG A 80 -1.14 -10.59 -4.45
CA ARG A 80 0.25 -10.56 -4.93
C ARG A 80 1.23 -10.11 -3.87
N ILE A 81 0.88 -9.12 -3.07
CA ILE A 81 1.75 -8.63 -2.00
C ILE A 81 1.78 -9.65 -0.85
N ASN A 82 0.64 -10.27 -0.58
CA ASN A 82 0.51 -11.28 0.47
C ASN A 82 0.99 -10.76 1.83
N GLY A 83 0.61 -9.53 2.15
CA GLY A 83 0.99 -8.90 3.41
C GLY A 83 -0.21 -8.40 4.21
N GLY A 84 -1.39 -8.95 3.94
CA GLY A 84 -2.62 -8.54 4.60
C GLY A 84 -3.50 -7.74 3.67
N GLN A 85 -4.51 -7.10 4.23
CA GLN A 85 -5.46 -6.29 3.45
C GLN A 85 -4.81 -4.98 3.04
N VAL A 86 -5.34 -4.36 1.96
CA VAL A 86 -4.79 -3.08 1.47
C VAL A 86 -4.81 -2.01 2.57
N GLU A 87 -5.83 -2.03 3.42
CA GLU A 87 -5.93 -1.07 4.53
C GLU A 87 -4.81 -1.30 5.55
N GLU A 88 -4.44 -2.56 5.79
CA GLU A 88 -3.32 -2.88 6.67
C GLU A 88 -1.99 -2.45 6.04
N LEU A 89 -1.88 -2.62 4.73
CA LEU A 89 -0.68 -2.19 4.00
C LEU A 89 -0.52 -0.66 4.09
N ILE A 90 -1.62 0.08 4.08
CA ILE A 90 -1.58 1.53 4.25
C ILE A 90 -1.05 1.89 5.63
N VAL A 91 -1.54 1.24 6.67
CA VAL A 91 -1.07 1.48 8.03
C VAL A 91 0.43 1.19 8.12
N MET A 92 0.86 0.06 7.57
CA MET A 92 2.27 -0.33 7.58
C MET A 92 3.14 0.69 6.84
N ALA A 93 2.66 1.19 5.70
CA ALA A 93 3.42 2.18 4.92
C ALA A 93 3.54 3.50 5.67
N LYS A 94 2.49 3.93 6.35
CA LYS A 94 2.53 5.15 7.16
C LYS A 94 3.50 5.00 8.33
N ASP A 95 3.47 3.83 8.97
CA ASP A 95 4.38 3.55 10.08
C ASP A 95 5.83 3.55 9.61
N GLU A 96 6.08 3.01 8.44
CA GLU A 96 7.43 2.99 7.87
C GLU A 96 7.94 4.41 7.62
N LEU A 97 7.09 5.27 7.08
CA LEU A 97 7.46 6.67 6.85
C LEU A 97 7.78 7.39 8.16
N MET A 98 7.00 7.13 9.21
CA MET A 98 7.26 7.71 10.52
C MET A 98 8.61 7.25 11.08
N LEU A 99 8.93 5.97 10.90
CA LEU A 99 10.18 5.42 11.37
C LEU A 99 11.37 6.04 10.64
N ILE A 100 11.27 6.18 9.32
CA ILE A 100 12.33 6.80 8.52
C ILE A 100 12.56 8.24 8.98
N ASP A 101 11.48 8.97 9.23
CA ASP A 101 11.55 10.35 9.67
C ASP A 101 12.29 10.46 11.00
N LYS A 102 12.05 9.52 11.93
CA LYS A 102 12.76 9.50 13.21
C LYS A 102 14.24 9.18 13.04
N MET A 103 14.57 8.35 12.05
CA MET A 103 15.95 7.92 11.84
C MET A 103 16.84 9.03 11.27
N LYS A 104 16.24 9.99 10.58
CA LYS A 104 17.06 11.03 9.96
C LYS A 104 17.46 12.15 10.94
N GLY A 105 16.80 12.20 12.09
CA GLY A 105 17.04 13.24 13.05
C GLY A 105 17.97 12.91 14.10
#